data_5a28f77b58b267acd887d6b0736fe110
#
_entry.id   5a28f77b58b267acd887d6b0736fe110
#
_cell.length_a   1.000
_cell.length_b   1.000
_cell.length_c   1.000
_cell.angle_alpha   90.00
_cell.angle_beta   90.00
_cell.angle_gamma   90.00
#
_symmetry.space_group_name_H-M   'P 1'
#
loop_
_entity.id
_entity.type
_entity.pdbx_description
1 polymer ?
#
loop_
_entity_poly.entity_id
_entity_poly.type
_entity_poly.pdbx_seq_one_letter_code
_entity_poly.pdbx_strand_id
1 'polypeptide(L)'
;MKIRPFLLILFFLLNCVGCNLRPDVRKLPCSVSKIKETISNTQNNKKTLRYDKSVRRTKMKKSRYISLMEKILSAYTNEHITQYYNEVKANGLKEHGYPRLTANIGILIAHGKRTDLKEQFVQMMDLCCQEIPLHKNAANEFSIKEVIFALLELEKHQTFPREQIERWKGALKNVTVENCYRVYATAPDSQVYNWAAFAMVSEWMRYHIKVAEPDFKFINNQAASQWQFVDVNGMYRDPHEPMIYDMVTRGLFAVLFHFGYRGEYFERWDAALKRAGLLTLKMLSVTGEVPFGGRSNQFLHNESHAALIMEYEAARYARLGDMKMASSFKGSVDRALDNIELWLRQQPITHVKNSFPRSTRYGCEKYAYFDKYMITAASFLYVAYLFCDETIPVGELDDVTGATWQSSDHFHKLFLRAGNYFAEYDYRADYNYDASGLGRLHRKGAPGTIALAIPATDQPKYAVNADETTAFSITPEFFHNGQWLSGAAREAKHQVKSHRAQKNSASAEISCSWPGNARVETAYFLSEKGLQITVKANSKAGLMLPAFAFDGKIRPEISNDGKRLSIKYQNWVCSYVLVNGIIRDTGKTGYNRNGHYKLFRAENDRELTVEISITPQP
;
A
#
# COMPACT_ATOMS: atom_id res chain seq x y z
N MET A 1 -24.36 -36.63 26.17
CA MET A 1 -22.95 -36.40 26.58
C MET A 1 -22.32 -35.43 25.60
N LYS A 2 -22.17 -34.18 26.04
CA LYS A 2 -21.67 -33.06 25.20
C LYS A 2 -20.17 -33.00 25.33
N ILE A 3 -19.41 -33.15 24.26
CA ILE A 3 -17.98 -32.82 24.21
C ILE A 3 -17.81 -31.60 23.27
N ARG A 4 -17.17 -30.57 23.80
CA ARG A 4 -17.03 -29.24 23.23
C ARG A 4 -15.99 -29.20 22.08
N PRO A 5 -16.17 -28.36 21.07
CA PRO A 5 -15.15 -28.08 20.05
C PRO A 5 -14.32 -26.84 20.48
N PHE A 6 -13.26 -27.04 21.27
CA PHE A 6 -12.37 -25.96 21.68
C PHE A 6 -10.89 -26.18 21.33
N LEU A 7 -10.59 -27.25 20.56
CA LEU A 7 -9.19 -27.60 20.28
C LEU A 7 -8.72 -27.36 18.84
N LEU A 8 -9.56 -26.83 17.96
CA LEU A 8 -9.21 -26.68 16.53
C LEU A 8 -8.62 -25.30 16.15
N ILE A 9 -8.69 -24.32 17.05
CA ILE A 9 -8.21 -22.95 16.77
C ILE A 9 -6.69 -22.79 17.02
N LEU A 10 -6.10 -23.66 17.83
CA LEU A 10 -4.67 -23.57 18.17
C LEU A 10 -3.73 -24.18 17.11
N PHE A 11 -4.24 -25.02 16.21
CA PHE A 11 -3.41 -25.71 15.21
C PHE A 11 -3.11 -24.87 13.95
N PHE A 12 -3.94 -23.86 13.65
CA PHE A 12 -3.76 -23.03 12.45
C PHE A 12 -2.79 -21.85 12.63
N LEU A 13 -2.48 -21.48 13.86
CA LEU A 13 -1.50 -20.42 14.15
C LEU A 13 -0.03 -20.90 14.11
N LEU A 14 0.20 -22.20 14.13
CA LEU A 14 1.55 -22.80 14.17
C LEU A 14 2.08 -23.27 12.81
N ASN A 15 1.25 -23.42 11.80
CA ASN A 15 1.67 -23.91 10.48
C ASN A 15 2.09 -22.84 9.45
N CYS A 16 2.12 -21.57 9.82
CA CYS A 16 2.83 -20.52 9.04
C CYS A 16 4.33 -20.42 9.34
N VAL A 17 4.88 -21.33 10.16
CA VAL A 17 6.29 -21.37 10.56
C VAL A 17 6.91 -22.68 10.08
N GLY A 18 6.99 -22.82 8.77
CA GLY A 18 7.72 -23.93 8.15
C GLY A 18 8.97 -23.46 7.44
N CYS A 19 9.96 -22.97 8.18
CA CYS A 19 11.37 -22.94 7.77
C CYS A 19 12.23 -22.79 9.02
N ASN A 20 12.45 -23.91 9.73
CA ASN A 20 13.56 -24.04 10.67
C ASN A 20 14.79 -24.50 9.88
N LEU A 21 15.65 -23.56 9.52
CA LEU A 21 17.08 -23.79 9.39
C LEU A 21 17.75 -22.66 10.17
N ARG A 22 18.27 -22.99 11.36
CA ARG A 22 19.20 -22.15 12.10
C ARG A 22 20.57 -22.27 11.42
N PRO A 23 21.16 -21.18 10.91
CA PRO A 23 22.61 -21.14 10.71
C PRO A 23 23.25 -20.83 12.06
N ASP A 24 24.23 -21.61 12.40
CA ASP A 24 25.11 -21.45 13.55
C ASP A 24 25.88 -20.12 13.45
N VAL A 25 25.56 -19.18 14.35
CA VAL A 25 26.15 -17.83 14.38
C VAL A 25 27.42 -17.81 15.22
N ARG A 26 28.29 -18.77 15.05
CA ARG A 26 29.62 -18.72 15.67
C ARG A 26 30.69 -19.05 14.64
N LYS A 27 31.23 -18.00 14.01
CA LYS A 27 32.59 -17.84 13.46
C LYS A 27 32.58 -16.98 12.17
N LEU A 28 32.60 -15.66 12.35
CA LEU A 28 33.23 -14.76 11.39
C LEU A 28 33.88 -13.60 12.17
N PRO A 29 35.16 -13.33 12.00
CA PRO A 29 35.80 -12.18 12.60
C PRO A 29 35.44 -10.92 11.81
N CYS A 30 34.59 -10.10 12.39
CA CYS A 30 34.24 -8.80 11.81
C CYS A 30 35.16 -7.73 12.38
N SER A 31 36.08 -7.21 11.58
CA SER A 31 36.86 -6.03 11.94
C SER A 31 35.98 -4.77 11.83
N VAL A 32 35.66 -4.18 12.95
CA VAL A 32 34.81 -2.99 13.11
C VAL A 32 35.36 -1.74 12.36
N SER A 33 36.63 -1.75 11.93
CA SER A 33 37.25 -0.66 11.21
C SER A 33 36.79 -0.47 9.75
N LYS A 34 36.46 -1.55 9.03
CA LYS A 34 35.98 -1.45 7.63
C LYS A 34 34.54 -0.96 7.50
N ILE A 35 33.71 -1.12 8.53
CA ILE A 35 32.32 -0.65 8.50
C ILE A 35 32.23 0.87 8.61
N LYS A 36 33.15 1.53 9.32
CA LYS A 36 33.18 2.98 9.46
C LYS A 36 33.59 3.70 8.17
N GLU A 37 34.48 3.14 7.36
CA GLU A 37 34.88 3.76 6.07
C GLU A 37 33.81 3.63 4.98
N THR A 38 33.06 2.53 4.95
CA THR A 38 31.95 2.36 3.98
C THR A 38 30.78 3.29 4.30
N ILE A 39 30.54 3.63 5.56
CA ILE A 39 29.49 4.55 6.00
C ILE A 39 29.86 6.02 5.65
N SER A 40 31.15 6.39 5.70
CA SER A 40 31.56 7.77 5.42
C SER A 40 31.51 8.12 3.93
N ASN A 41 31.75 7.17 3.03
CA ASN A 41 31.73 7.42 1.57
C ASN A 41 30.33 7.36 0.94
N THR A 42 29.33 6.78 1.62
CA THR A 42 27.93 6.78 1.13
C THR A 42 27.15 8.05 1.50
N GLN A 43 27.73 8.95 2.30
CA GLN A 43 27.05 10.14 2.79
C GLN A 43 27.00 11.31 1.81
N ASN A 44 27.76 11.30 0.71
CA ASN A 44 27.90 12.49 -0.15
C ASN A 44 27.01 12.54 -1.40
N ASN A 45 26.12 11.55 -1.64
CA ASN A 45 25.25 11.55 -2.83
C ASN A 45 23.75 11.33 -2.54
N LYS A 46 23.26 11.73 -1.37
CA LYS A 46 21.79 11.74 -1.11
C LYS A 46 21.17 12.94 -1.82
N LYS A 47 20.75 12.77 -3.08
CA LYS A 47 19.79 13.68 -3.70
C LYS A 47 18.51 13.64 -2.85
N THR A 48 18.23 14.70 -2.13
CA THR A 48 17.01 14.88 -1.35
C THR A 48 15.80 14.73 -2.29
N LEU A 49 14.82 13.93 -1.91
CA LEU A 49 13.55 13.86 -2.61
C LEU A 49 12.96 15.27 -2.68
N ARG A 50 12.92 15.88 -3.87
CA ARG A 50 12.25 17.16 -4.06
C ARG A 50 10.88 16.90 -4.64
N TYR A 51 9.85 17.35 -3.96
CA TYR A 51 8.51 17.50 -4.53
C TYR A 51 8.58 18.64 -5.55
N ASP A 52 8.81 18.28 -6.81
CA ASP A 52 8.78 19.23 -7.90
C ASP A 52 7.33 19.60 -8.23
N LYS A 53 7.09 20.82 -8.75
CA LYS A 53 5.75 21.20 -9.21
C LYS A 53 5.29 20.15 -10.22
N SER A 54 4.19 19.45 -9.91
CA SER A 54 3.62 18.44 -10.81
C SER A 54 3.36 19.08 -12.17
N VAL A 55 4.00 18.56 -13.20
CA VAL A 55 3.71 18.94 -14.58
C VAL A 55 2.26 18.51 -14.85
N ARG A 56 1.37 19.49 -15.09
CA ARG A 56 -0.04 19.22 -15.39
C ARG A 56 -0.11 18.47 -16.72
N ARG A 57 -0.45 17.19 -16.69
CA ARG A 57 -0.62 16.36 -17.87
C ARG A 57 -2.06 16.46 -18.36
N THR A 58 -2.24 16.62 -19.65
CA THR A 58 -3.57 16.64 -20.28
C THR A 58 -4.01 15.25 -20.75
N LYS A 59 -3.04 14.34 -20.96
CA LYS A 59 -3.27 12.95 -21.39
C LYS A 59 -2.32 11.98 -20.69
N MET A 60 -2.84 10.80 -20.39
CA MET A 60 -2.03 9.67 -19.91
C MET A 60 -1.51 8.88 -21.11
N LYS A 61 -0.20 8.60 -21.15
CA LYS A 61 0.45 7.82 -22.19
C LYS A 61 0.80 6.42 -21.68
N LYS A 62 0.54 5.39 -22.47
CA LYS A 62 0.95 4.00 -22.20
C LYS A 62 2.46 3.88 -21.97
N SER A 63 3.25 4.66 -22.70
CA SER A 63 4.71 4.73 -22.55
C SER A 63 5.18 5.10 -21.15
N ARG A 64 4.36 5.86 -20.36
CA ARG A 64 4.71 6.20 -18.98
C ARG A 64 4.79 4.97 -18.08
N TYR A 65 3.87 4.02 -18.23
CA TYR A 65 3.89 2.77 -17.47
C TYR A 65 5.15 1.97 -17.78
N ILE A 66 5.49 1.82 -19.06
CA ILE A 66 6.72 1.12 -19.49
C ILE A 66 7.97 1.82 -18.93
N SER A 67 8.02 3.16 -18.95
CA SER A 67 9.13 3.92 -18.38
C SER A 67 9.26 3.74 -16.85
N LEU A 68 8.14 3.68 -16.12
CA LEU A 68 8.16 3.41 -14.67
C LEU A 68 8.58 1.97 -14.38
N MET A 69 8.13 0.98 -15.17
CA MET A 69 8.57 -0.42 -15.06
C MET A 69 10.08 -0.53 -15.31
N GLU A 70 10.61 0.13 -16.35
CA GLU A 70 12.05 0.18 -16.63
C GLU A 70 12.83 0.76 -15.45
N LYS A 71 12.31 1.84 -14.85
CA LYS A 71 12.92 2.47 -13.68
C LYS A 71 12.88 1.58 -12.43
N ILE A 72 11.79 0.83 -12.21
CA ILE A 72 11.71 -0.19 -11.16
C ILE A 72 12.76 -1.28 -11.42
N LEU A 73 12.86 -1.75 -12.65
CA LEU A 73 13.81 -2.81 -13.00
C LEU A 73 15.28 -2.35 -12.89
N SER A 74 15.58 -1.05 -13.02
CA SER A 74 16.92 -0.51 -12.79
C SER A 74 17.44 -0.68 -11.36
N ALA A 75 16.56 -1.02 -10.40
CA ALA A 75 16.95 -1.39 -9.05
C ALA A 75 17.53 -2.81 -8.92
N TYR A 76 17.47 -3.60 -10.00
CA TYR A 76 18.07 -4.93 -10.14
C TYR A 76 19.25 -4.84 -11.08
N THR A 77 20.47 -5.02 -10.54
CA THR A 77 21.69 -5.10 -11.38
C THR A 77 21.72 -6.41 -12.15
N ASN A 78 22.51 -6.50 -13.21
CA ASN A 78 22.67 -7.74 -13.97
C ASN A 78 23.24 -8.86 -13.09
N GLU A 79 24.17 -8.54 -12.18
CA GLU A 79 24.73 -9.47 -11.19
C GLU A 79 23.65 -10.01 -10.25
N HIS A 80 22.76 -9.13 -9.76
CA HIS A 80 21.64 -9.53 -8.89
C HIS A 80 20.68 -10.47 -9.64
N ILE A 81 20.33 -10.16 -10.90
CA ILE A 81 19.47 -11.01 -11.74
C ILE A 81 20.11 -12.37 -11.96
N THR A 82 21.42 -12.41 -12.27
CA THR A 82 22.17 -13.66 -12.46
C THR A 82 22.24 -14.47 -11.17
N GLN A 83 22.49 -13.83 -10.03
CA GLN A 83 22.51 -14.50 -8.74
C GLN A 83 21.14 -15.11 -8.42
N TYR A 84 20.04 -14.38 -8.66
CA TYR A 84 18.68 -14.87 -8.42
C TYR A 84 18.31 -16.04 -9.34
N TYR A 85 18.72 -15.99 -10.62
CA TYR A 85 18.61 -17.14 -11.53
C TYR A 85 19.33 -18.37 -11.01
N ASN A 86 20.60 -18.23 -10.59
CA ASN A 86 21.40 -19.35 -10.07
C ASN A 86 20.80 -19.93 -8.78
N GLU A 87 20.25 -19.08 -7.91
CA GLU A 87 19.57 -19.52 -6.70
C GLU A 87 18.32 -20.36 -7.01
N VAL A 88 17.46 -19.90 -7.93
CA VAL A 88 16.27 -20.65 -8.33
C VAL A 88 16.63 -21.94 -9.07
N LYS A 89 17.65 -21.91 -9.93
CA LYS A 89 18.16 -23.10 -10.63
C LYS A 89 18.68 -24.17 -9.67
N ALA A 90 19.35 -23.76 -8.59
CA ALA A 90 19.90 -24.69 -7.60
C ALA A 90 18.85 -25.21 -6.60
N ASN A 91 17.86 -24.40 -6.24
CA ASN A 91 16.97 -24.67 -5.11
C ASN A 91 15.49 -24.81 -5.49
N GLY A 92 15.14 -24.72 -6.78
CA GLY A 92 13.77 -24.68 -7.28
C GLY A 92 13.06 -23.36 -7.00
N LEU A 93 11.90 -23.21 -7.60
CA LEU A 93 11.04 -22.03 -7.44
C LEU A 93 10.32 -22.07 -6.09
N LYS A 94 10.59 -21.11 -5.21
CA LYS A 94 10.03 -21.06 -3.85
C LYS A 94 8.92 -20.04 -3.65
N GLU A 95 8.88 -18.99 -4.52
CA GLU A 95 7.94 -17.89 -4.37
C GLU A 95 7.77 -17.13 -5.69
N HIS A 96 6.84 -16.18 -5.74
CA HIS A 96 6.39 -15.53 -6.98
C HIS A 96 7.25 -14.34 -7.48
N GLY A 97 8.28 -13.94 -6.76
CA GLY A 97 9.14 -12.80 -7.15
C GLY A 97 9.92 -13.08 -8.42
N TYR A 98 10.52 -14.27 -8.54
CA TYR A 98 11.31 -14.67 -9.71
C TYR A 98 10.47 -14.73 -11.00
N PRO A 99 9.30 -15.39 -11.08
CA PRO A 99 8.46 -15.36 -12.28
C PRO A 99 7.98 -13.95 -12.65
N ARG A 100 7.70 -13.09 -11.65
CA ARG A 100 7.38 -11.69 -11.89
C ARG A 100 8.54 -10.92 -12.49
N LEU A 101 9.75 -11.10 -11.95
CA LEU A 101 10.95 -10.48 -12.49
C LEU A 101 11.17 -10.90 -13.94
N THR A 102 11.12 -12.21 -14.21
CA THR A 102 11.21 -12.77 -15.56
C THR A 102 10.19 -12.16 -16.50
N ALA A 103 8.92 -12.14 -16.10
CA ALA A 103 7.85 -11.60 -16.93
C ALA A 103 8.05 -10.11 -17.25
N ASN A 104 8.41 -9.29 -16.25
CA ASN A 104 8.64 -7.87 -16.46
C ASN A 104 9.87 -7.57 -17.34
N ILE A 105 10.93 -8.38 -17.26
CA ILE A 105 12.06 -8.32 -18.20
C ILE A 105 11.55 -8.59 -19.61
N GLY A 106 10.78 -9.67 -19.82
CA GLY A 106 10.22 -10.01 -21.13
C GLY A 106 9.33 -8.91 -21.72
N ILE A 107 8.44 -8.32 -20.92
CA ILE A 107 7.60 -7.19 -21.32
C ILE A 107 8.46 -6.00 -21.76
N LEU A 108 9.50 -5.65 -20.99
CA LEU A 108 10.40 -4.55 -21.33
C LEU A 108 11.18 -4.83 -22.61
N ILE A 109 11.66 -6.06 -22.81
CA ILE A 109 12.33 -6.47 -24.06
C ILE A 109 11.37 -6.33 -25.25
N ALA A 110 10.11 -6.72 -25.13
CA ALA A 110 9.09 -6.54 -26.16
C ALA A 110 8.91 -5.07 -26.56
N HIS A 111 9.08 -4.16 -25.60
CA HIS A 111 9.03 -2.71 -25.83
C HIS A 111 10.40 -2.06 -26.19
N GLY A 112 11.41 -2.87 -26.57
CA GLY A 112 12.73 -2.39 -26.95
C GLY A 112 13.58 -1.86 -25.79
N LYS A 113 13.21 -2.24 -24.54
CA LYS A 113 13.91 -1.86 -23.31
C LYS A 113 14.65 -3.07 -22.75
N ARG A 114 15.74 -2.83 -22.00
CA ARG A 114 16.53 -3.90 -21.38
C ARG A 114 16.86 -5.07 -22.33
N THR A 115 17.11 -4.75 -23.60
CA THR A 115 17.51 -5.73 -24.63
C THR A 115 18.87 -6.39 -24.34
N ASP A 116 19.67 -5.77 -23.47
CA ASP A 116 20.88 -6.32 -22.86
C ASP A 116 20.63 -7.62 -22.09
N LEU A 117 19.42 -7.84 -21.61
CA LEU A 117 19.02 -9.04 -20.86
C LEU A 117 18.39 -10.14 -21.72
N LYS A 118 18.37 -10.02 -23.06
CA LYS A 118 17.62 -10.94 -23.92
C LYS A 118 18.03 -12.41 -23.76
N GLU A 119 19.32 -12.69 -23.68
CA GLU A 119 19.84 -14.05 -23.48
C GLU A 119 19.54 -14.59 -22.08
N GLN A 120 19.76 -13.76 -21.05
CA GLN A 120 19.43 -14.08 -19.66
C GLN A 120 17.93 -14.34 -19.49
N PHE A 121 17.08 -13.54 -20.15
CA PHE A 121 15.62 -13.72 -20.14
C PHE A 121 15.22 -15.09 -20.69
N VAL A 122 15.82 -15.57 -21.79
CA VAL A 122 15.51 -16.91 -22.33
C VAL A 122 15.76 -17.98 -21.28
N GLN A 123 16.92 -17.94 -20.60
CA GLN A 123 17.25 -18.90 -19.54
C GLN A 123 16.27 -18.81 -18.37
N MET A 124 15.90 -17.58 -17.96
CA MET A 124 14.95 -17.36 -16.87
C MET A 124 13.54 -17.85 -17.22
N MET A 125 13.08 -17.62 -18.45
CA MET A 125 11.77 -18.06 -18.92
C MET A 125 11.71 -19.59 -19.09
N ASP A 126 12.76 -20.20 -19.62
CA ASP A 126 12.88 -21.66 -19.71
C ASP A 126 12.79 -22.28 -18.31
N LEU A 127 13.47 -21.71 -17.31
CA LEU A 127 13.40 -22.17 -15.92
C LEU A 127 12.00 -21.99 -15.31
N CYS A 128 11.34 -20.86 -15.55
CA CYS A 128 9.94 -20.67 -15.13
C CYS A 128 9.01 -21.74 -15.73
N CYS A 129 9.14 -22.01 -17.03
CA CYS A 129 8.34 -23.00 -17.73
C CYS A 129 8.59 -24.44 -17.23
N GLN A 130 9.81 -24.73 -16.79
CA GLN A 130 10.18 -26.01 -16.20
C GLN A 130 9.62 -26.16 -14.79
N GLU A 131 9.78 -25.14 -13.95
CA GLU A 131 9.51 -25.21 -12.51
C GLU A 131 8.03 -25.04 -12.15
N ILE A 132 7.30 -24.15 -12.83
CA ILE A 132 5.91 -23.83 -12.50
C ILE A 132 5.00 -25.09 -12.48
N PRO A 133 5.05 -26.02 -13.45
CA PRO A 133 4.20 -27.20 -13.42
C PRO A 133 4.54 -28.22 -12.32
N LEU A 134 5.72 -28.12 -11.70
CA LEU A 134 6.23 -29.15 -10.78
C LEU A 134 5.99 -28.85 -9.30
N HIS A 135 5.83 -27.57 -8.91
CA HIS A 135 5.95 -27.15 -7.50
C HIS A 135 4.70 -26.45 -6.93
N LYS A 136 3.93 -27.14 -6.09
CA LYS A 136 2.81 -26.56 -5.33
C LYS A 136 3.22 -25.40 -4.39
N ASN A 137 4.46 -25.45 -3.89
CA ASN A 137 4.93 -24.49 -2.88
C ASN A 137 5.39 -23.14 -3.44
N ALA A 138 5.40 -22.99 -4.75
CA ALA A 138 5.95 -21.82 -5.43
C ALA A 138 4.97 -20.63 -5.55
N ALA A 139 3.78 -20.71 -4.94
CA ALA A 139 2.72 -19.71 -5.12
C ALA A 139 2.42 -19.47 -6.62
N ASN A 140 2.17 -20.57 -7.35
CA ASN A 140 1.97 -20.56 -8.80
C ASN A 140 0.73 -19.77 -9.19
N GLU A 141 -0.26 -19.66 -8.31
CA GLU A 141 -1.43 -18.81 -8.45
C GLU A 141 -1.05 -17.36 -8.80
N PHE A 142 0.09 -16.88 -8.30
CA PHE A 142 0.59 -15.54 -8.60
C PHE A 142 1.44 -15.50 -9.87
N SER A 143 2.08 -16.60 -10.24
CA SER A 143 3.17 -16.66 -11.22
C SER A 143 2.67 -16.85 -12.66
N ILE A 144 1.68 -17.74 -12.85
CA ILE A 144 1.24 -18.19 -14.18
C ILE A 144 0.76 -17.02 -15.04
N LYS A 145 -0.13 -16.17 -14.49
CA LYS A 145 -0.62 -15.00 -15.22
C LYS A 145 0.50 -14.04 -15.63
N GLU A 146 1.55 -13.89 -14.80
CA GLU A 146 2.67 -13.00 -15.12
C GLU A 146 3.45 -13.51 -16.33
N VAL A 147 3.78 -14.80 -16.36
CA VAL A 147 4.44 -15.44 -17.49
C VAL A 147 3.59 -15.30 -18.75
N ILE A 148 2.28 -15.49 -18.66
CA ILE A 148 1.36 -15.33 -19.79
C ILE A 148 1.33 -13.89 -20.30
N PHE A 149 1.34 -12.90 -19.43
CA PHE A 149 1.41 -11.48 -19.84
C PHE A 149 2.67 -11.19 -20.65
N ALA A 150 3.84 -11.74 -20.24
CA ALA A 150 5.05 -11.62 -21.01
C ALA A 150 4.92 -12.30 -22.39
N LEU A 151 4.38 -13.52 -22.45
CA LEU A 151 4.18 -14.24 -23.70
C LEU A 151 3.29 -13.47 -24.67
N LEU A 152 2.21 -12.86 -24.20
CA LEU A 152 1.30 -12.05 -25.02
C LEU A 152 2.01 -10.81 -25.62
N GLU A 153 2.83 -10.09 -24.84
CA GLU A 153 3.56 -8.93 -25.36
C GLU A 153 4.70 -9.35 -26.30
N LEU A 154 5.43 -10.43 -25.99
CA LEU A 154 6.49 -10.95 -26.86
C LEU A 154 5.95 -11.42 -28.20
N GLU A 155 4.78 -12.09 -28.23
CA GLU A 155 4.11 -12.53 -29.44
C GLU A 155 3.61 -11.33 -30.27
N LYS A 156 2.94 -10.40 -29.63
CA LYS A 156 2.41 -9.16 -30.25
C LYS A 156 3.50 -8.34 -30.93
N HIS A 157 4.68 -8.25 -30.30
CA HIS A 157 5.82 -7.50 -30.82
C HIS A 157 6.80 -8.35 -31.66
N GLN A 158 6.50 -9.66 -31.86
CA GLN A 158 7.32 -10.60 -32.64
C GLN A 158 8.79 -10.60 -32.20
N THR A 159 9.02 -10.54 -30.88
CA THR A 159 10.35 -10.34 -30.28
C THR A 159 11.22 -11.59 -30.34
N PHE A 160 10.58 -12.77 -30.38
CA PHE A 160 11.21 -14.09 -30.50
C PHE A 160 10.57 -14.91 -31.62
N PRO A 161 11.26 -15.94 -32.16
CA PRO A 161 10.66 -16.86 -33.10
C PRO A 161 9.39 -17.50 -32.58
N ARG A 162 8.39 -17.71 -33.44
CA ARG A 162 7.11 -18.30 -33.07
C ARG A 162 7.26 -19.65 -32.37
N GLU A 163 8.17 -20.48 -32.83
CA GLU A 163 8.46 -21.79 -32.22
C GLU A 163 8.92 -21.68 -30.77
N GLN A 164 9.68 -20.64 -30.44
CA GLN A 164 10.13 -20.36 -29.08
C GLN A 164 8.93 -19.98 -28.19
N ILE A 165 8.04 -19.11 -28.68
CA ILE A 165 6.82 -18.71 -27.94
C ILE A 165 5.90 -19.91 -27.74
N GLU A 166 5.67 -20.73 -28.76
CA GLU A 166 4.82 -21.93 -28.66
C GLU A 166 5.43 -22.99 -27.73
N ARG A 167 6.75 -23.12 -27.67
CA ARG A 167 7.42 -23.99 -26.69
C ARG A 167 7.13 -23.55 -25.25
N TRP A 168 7.25 -22.26 -24.95
CA TRP A 168 6.93 -21.72 -23.62
C TRP A 168 5.45 -21.85 -23.27
N LYS A 169 4.54 -21.54 -24.20
CA LYS A 169 3.10 -21.79 -24.01
C LYS A 169 2.83 -23.28 -23.76
N GLY A 170 3.46 -24.18 -24.52
CA GLY A 170 3.30 -25.62 -24.39
C GLY A 170 3.64 -26.16 -23.00
N ALA A 171 4.63 -25.61 -22.33
CA ALA A 171 4.98 -25.99 -20.96
C ALA A 171 3.85 -25.71 -19.96
N LEU A 172 3.05 -24.66 -20.17
CA LEU A 172 1.93 -24.31 -19.31
C LEU A 172 0.71 -25.25 -19.45
N LYS A 173 0.70 -26.17 -20.44
CA LYS A 173 -0.34 -27.22 -20.55
C LYS A 173 -0.31 -28.20 -19.36
N ASN A 174 0.86 -28.40 -18.76
CA ASN A 174 1.06 -29.34 -17.66
C ASN A 174 0.62 -28.77 -16.29
N VAL A 175 0.17 -27.53 -16.24
CA VAL A 175 -0.39 -26.92 -15.01
C VAL A 175 -1.77 -27.52 -14.76
N THR A 176 -2.02 -27.99 -13.55
CA THR A 176 -3.36 -28.35 -13.05
C THR A 176 -3.56 -27.72 -11.68
N VAL A 177 -4.82 -27.50 -11.29
CA VAL A 177 -5.17 -26.95 -9.97
C VAL A 177 -4.57 -27.84 -8.87
N GLU A 178 -4.74 -29.17 -9.00
CA GLU A 178 -4.30 -30.14 -7.99
C GLU A 178 -2.77 -30.22 -7.86
N ASN A 179 -2.05 -30.08 -8.97
CA ASN A 179 -0.60 -30.24 -8.97
C ASN A 179 0.15 -28.95 -8.67
N CYS A 180 -0.38 -27.79 -9.04
CA CYS A 180 0.38 -26.55 -9.08
C CYS A 180 -0.08 -25.51 -8.05
N TYR A 181 -1.35 -25.53 -7.62
CA TYR A 181 -1.86 -24.51 -6.69
C TYR A 181 -1.78 -25.00 -5.24
N ARG A 182 -0.90 -24.38 -4.49
CA ARG A 182 -0.61 -24.76 -3.11
C ARG A 182 -1.84 -24.67 -2.21
N VAL A 183 -2.56 -23.55 -2.31
CA VAL A 183 -3.64 -23.25 -1.35
C VAL A 183 -4.82 -24.20 -1.53
N TYR A 184 -5.15 -24.57 -2.77
CA TYR A 184 -6.26 -25.49 -3.06
C TYR A 184 -6.03 -26.91 -2.56
N ALA A 185 -4.79 -27.32 -2.37
CA ALA A 185 -4.47 -28.63 -1.84
C ALA A 185 -4.65 -28.74 -0.32
N THR A 186 -4.72 -27.59 0.39
CA THR A 186 -4.59 -27.55 1.86
C THR A 186 -5.66 -26.77 2.60
N ALA A 187 -6.49 -25.97 1.91
CA ALA A 187 -7.50 -25.14 2.55
C ALA A 187 -8.86 -25.23 1.84
N PRO A 188 -9.99 -25.13 2.57
CA PRO A 188 -11.30 -24.94 1.98
C PRO A 188 -11.36 -23.67 1.11
N ASP A 189 -12.10 -23.70 0.02
CA ASP A 189 -12.23 -22.60 -0.94
C ASP A 189 -12.59 -21.26 -0.28
N SER A 190 -13.47 -21.29 0.72
CA SER A 190 -13.87 -20.10 1.48
C SER A 190 -12.74 -19.46 2.31
N GLN A 191 -11.61 -20.14 2.50
CA GLN A 191 -10.49 -19.69 3.32
C GLN A 191 -9.26 -19.27 2.51
N VAL A 192 -9.28 -19.37 1.18
CA VAL A 192 -8.11 -18.99 0.36
C VAL A 192 -8.05 -17.50 0.07
N TYR A 193 -9.09 -16.76 0.36
CA TYR A 193 -9.17 -15.29 0.25
C TYR A 193 -8.65 -14.76 -1.09
N ASN A 194 -7.80 -13.72 -1.09
CA ASN A 194 -7.26 -13.11 -2.31
C ASN A 194 -6.52 -14.10 -3.24
N TRP A 195 -6.00 -15.22 -2.74
CA TRP A 195 -5.34 -16.26 -3.54
C TRP A 195 -6.32 -16.88 -4.54
N ALA A 196 -7.60 -17.00 -4.19
CA ALA A 196 -8.65 -17.46 -5.11
C ALA A 196 -8.72 -16.60 -6.38
N ALA A 197 -8.64 -15.27 -6.22
CA ALA A 197 -8.68 -14.37 -7.36
C ALA A 197 -7.42 -14.52 -8.25
N PHE A 198 -6.26 -14.75 -7.68
CA PHE A 198 -5.04 -15.05 -8.46
C PHE A 198 -5.18 -16.36 -9.24
N ALA A 199 -5.70 -17.41 -8.63
CA ALA A 199 -5.90 -18.70 -9.29
C ALA A 199 -6.94 -18.61 -10.42
N MET A 200 -8.08 -17.94 -10.20
CA MET A 200 -9.08 -17.71 -11.25
C MET A 200 -8.48 -17.00 -12.46
N VAL A 201 -7.69 -15.93 -12.23
CA VAL A 201 -7.03 -15.22 -13.33
C VAL A 201 -6.03 -16.13 -14.04
N SER A 202 -5.23 -16.89 -13.31
CA SER A 202 -4.24 -17.80 -13.91
C SER A 202 -4.89 -18.87 -14.79
N GLU A 203 -5.97 -19.50 -14.33
CA GLU A 203 -6.72 -20.48 -15.13
C GLU A 203 -7.39 -19.84 -16.35
N TRP A 204 -8.03 -18.68 -16.17
CA TRP A 204 -8.63 -17.97 -17.29
C TRP A 204 -7.61 -17.54 -18.34
N MET A 205 -6.41 -17.11 -17.92
CA MET A 205 -5.35 -16.71 -18.83
C MET A 205 -4.76 -17.91 -19.60
N ARG A 206 -4.67 -19.10 -18.98
CA ARG A 206 -4.29 -20.33 -19.69
C ARG A 206 -5.29 -20.69 -20.78
N TYR A 207 -6.57 -20.57 -20.52
CA TYR A 207 -7.63 -20.69 -21.54
C TYR A 207 -7.45 -19.62 -22.63
N HIS A 208 -7.25 -18.37 -22.27
CA HIS A 208 -7.11 -17.24 -23.19
C HIS A 208 -6.00 -17.46 -24.22
N ILE A 209 -4.86 -18.03 -23.81
CA ILE A 209 -3.75 -18.39 -24.72
C ILE A 209 -3.90 -19.79 -25.33
N LYS A 210 -5.05 -20.45 -25.16
CA LYS A 210 -5.40 -21.76 -25.77
C LYS A 210 -4.49 -22.93 -25.35
N VAL A 211 -3.99 -22.92 -24.12
CA VAL A 211 -3.21 -24.04 -23.55
C VAL A 211 -3.99 -24.89 -22.56
N ALA A 212 -5.21 -24.51 -22.25
CA ALA A 212 -6.14 -25.26 -21.41
C ALA A 212 -7.57 -25.03 -21.88
N GLU A 213 -8.47 -25.98 -21.63
CA GLU A 213 -9.92 -25.76 -21.70
C GLU A 213 -10.39 -24.89 -20.53
N PRO A 214 -11.49 -24.12 -20.68
CA PRO A 214 -11.97 -23.25 -19.62
C PRO A 214 -12.62 -24.07 -18.49
N ASP A 215 -12.02 -24.04 -17.31
CA ASP A 215 -12.65 -24.63 -16.12
C ASP A 215 -13.62 -23.63 -15.47
N PHE A 216 -14.79 -23.47 -16.13
CA PHE A 216 -15.85 -22.60 -15.61
C PHE A 216 -16.34 -23.03 -14.24
N LYS A 217 -16.38 -24.34 -13.95
CA LYS A 217 -16.82 -24.85 -12.66
C LYS A 217 -15.89 -24.39 -11.56
N PHE A 218 -14.56 -24.55 -11.76
CA PHE A 218 -13.57 -24.08 -10.83
C PHE A 218 -13.66 -22.55 -10.62
N ILE A 219 -13.66 -21.77 -11.68
CA ILE A 219 -13.68 -20.30 -11.61
C ILE A 219 -14.96 -19.81 -10.94
N ASN A 220 -16.13 -20.35 -11.31
CA ASN A 220 -17.42 -19.97 -10.71
C ASN A 220 -17.49 -20.32 -9.22
N ASN A 221 -17.00 -21.50 -8.82
CA ASN A 221 -16.96 -21.90 -7.40
C ASN A 221 -16.08 -20.94 -6.59
N GLN A 222 -14.92 -20.54 -7.13
CA GLN A 222 -14.06 -19.59 -6.45
C GLN A 222 -14.69 -18.19 -6.38
N ALA A 223 -15.30 -17.71 -7.46
CA ALA A 223 -16.01 -16.44 -7.46
C ALA A 223 -17.16 -16.43 -6.44
N ALA A 224 -17.90 -17.55 -6.33
CA ALA A 224 -18.96 -17.75 -5.34
C ALA A 224 -18.41 -17.72 -3.90
N SER A 225 -17.35 -18.49 -3.64
CA SER A 225 -16.76 -18.60 -2.31
C SER A 225 -16.22 -17.28 -1.79
N GLN A 226 -15.68 -16.43 -2.68
CA GLN A 226 -15.12 -15.12 -2.33
C GLN A 226 -16.19 -14.03 -2.23
N TRP A 227 -17.38 -14.22 -2.80
CA TRP A 227 -18.45 -13.23 -2.73
C TRP A 227 -18.87 -12.87 -1.30
N GLN A 228 -18.82 -13.82 -0.36
CA GLN A 228 -19.15 -13.59 1.05
C GLN A 228 -18.26 -12.55 1.74
N PHE A 229 -17.09 -12.24 1.16
CA PHE A 229 -16.17 -11.25 1.70
C PHE A 229 -16.38 -9.85 1.09
N VAL A 230 -17.33 -9.67 0.18
CA VAL A 230 -17.67 -8.35 -0.37
C VAL A 230 -18.61 -7.62 0.57
N ASP A 231 -18.28 -6.39 0.96
CA ASP A 231 -19.12 -5.55 1.80
C ASP A 231 -20.20 -4.80 0.98
N VAL A 232 -21.05 -4.05 1.68
CA VAL A 232 -22.13 -3.26 1.06
C VAL A 232 -21.61 -2.20 0.07
N ASN A 233 -20.39 -1.77 0.25
CA ASN A 233 -19.70 -0.80 -0.60
C ASN A 233 -19.04 -1.42 -1.84
N GLY A 234 -19.02 -2.75 -1.93
CA GLY A 234 -18.32 -3.50 -2.97
C GLY A 234 -16.84 -3.73 -2.67
N MET A 235 -16.36 -3.37 -1.48
CA MET A 235 -14.98 -3.58 -1.06
C MET A 235 -14.78 -5.02 -0.57
N TYR A 236 -13.60 -5.58 -0.83
CA TYR A 236 -13.25 -6.95 -0.45
C TYR A 236 -12.56 -7.00 0.91
N ARG A 237 -13.11 -7.79 1.82
CA ARG A 237 -12.65 -7.98 3.20
C ARG A 237 -11.63 -9.12 3.28
N ASP A 238 -10.36 -8.80 3.20
CA ASP A 238 -9.28 -9.76 3.47
C ASP A 238 -9.05 -9.87 5.00
N PRO A 239 -8.62 -11.01 5.54
CA PRO A 239 -8.34 -11.16 6.97
C PRO A 239 -7.38 -10.11 7.52
N HIS A 240 -7.67 -9.62 8.74
CA HIS A 240 -6.94 -8.55 9.42
C HIS A 240 -7.05 -7.17 8.74
N GLU A 241 -8.10 -6.96 7.96
CA GLU A 241 -8.58 -5.65 7.49
C GLU A 241 -7.56 -4.80 6.69
N PRO A 242 -6.65 -5.40 5.89
CA PRO A 242 -5.67 -4.63 5.16
C PRO A 242 -6.31 -3.92 3.96
N MET A 243 -6.25 -2.59 3.96
CA MET A 243 -6.84 -1.75 2.91
C MET A 243 -6.34 -2.10 1.51
N ILE A 244 -5.08 -2.50 1.37
CA ILE A 244 -4.51 -2.81 0.06
C ILE A 244 -5.08 -4.10 -0.56
N TYR A 245 -5.43 -5.10 0.25
CA TYR A 245 -5.91 -6.38 -0.30
C TYR A 245 -7.33 -6.30 -0.86
N ASP A 246 -8.12 -5.29 -0.47
CA ASP A 246 -9.33 -4.91 -1.20
C ASP A 246 -8.99 -4.59 -2.67
N MET A 247 -8.01 -3.72 -2.88
CA MET A 247 -7.60 -3.30 -4.23
C MET A 247 -6.94 -4.43 -5.02
N VAL A 248 -6.16 -5.29 -4.36
CA VAL A 248 -5.55 -6.48 -4.99
C VAL A 248 -6.62 -7.38 -5.57
N THR A 249 -7.60 -7.77 -4.78
CA THR A 249 -8.66 -8.71 -5.20
C THR A 249 -9.53 -8.10 -6.29
N ARG A 250 -10.00 -6.86 -6.11
CA ARG A 250 -10.79 -6.16 -7.14
C ARG A 250 -10.03 -5.99 -8.46
N GLY A 251 -8.73 -5.68 -8.38
CA GLY A 251 -7.87 -5.57 -9.57
C GLY A 251 -7.75 -6.87 -10.34
N LEU A 252 -7.72 -8.02 -9.66
CA LEU A 252 -7.69 -9.33 -10.31
C LEU A 252 -9.02 -9.67 -10.98
N PHE A 253 -10.17 -9.33 -10.37
CA PHE A 253 -11.45 -9.45 -11.05
C PHE A 253 -11.54 -8.51 -12.27
N ALA A 254 -10.98 -7.31 -12.20
CA ALA A 254 -10.90 -6.42 -13.36
C ALA A 254 -10.07 -7.04 -14.51
N VAL A 255 -8.95 -7.73 -14.20
CA VAL A 255 -8.18 -8.50 -15.19
C VAL A 255 -9.03 -9.61 -15.80
N LEU A 256 -9.69 -10.41 -14.97
CA LEU A 256 -10.55 -11.52 -15.43
C LEU A 256 -11.62 -11.01 -16.42
N PHE A 257 -12.25 -9.88 -16.12
CA PHE A 257 -13.30 -9.27 -16.96
C PHE A 257 -12.73 -8.59 -18.21
N HIS A 258 -11.55 -7.98 -18.12
CA HIS A 258 -10.87 -7.39 -19.27
C HIS A 258 -10.55 -8.47 -20.33
N PHE A 259 -10.15 -9.66 -19.91
CA PHE A 259 -9.88 -10.80 -20.79
C PHE A 259 -11.13 -11.63 -21.12
N GLY A 260 -12.33 -11.07 -20.91
CA GLY A 260 -13.57 -11.57 -21.49
C GLY A 260 -14.33 -12.60 -20.66
N TYR A 261 -13.93 -12.88 -19.41
CA TYR A 261 -14.73 -13.76 -18.55
C TYR A 261 -16.12 -13.16 -18.28
N ARG A 262 -17.19 -13.99 -18.49
CA ARG A 262 -18.61 -13.64 -18.29
C ARG A 262 -19.37 -14.80 -17.65
N GLY A 263 -18.78 -15.42 -16.61
CA GLY A 263 -19.40 -16.51 -15.87
C GLY A 263 -20.55 -16.06 -14.97
N GLU A 264 -21.10 -17.00 -14.19
CA GLU A 264 -22.31 -16.83 -13.36
C GLU A 264 -22.27 -15.63 -12.40
N TYR A 265 -21.09 -15.34 -11.84
CA TYR A 265 -20.93 -14.25 -10.86
C TYR A 265 -20.48 -12.92 -11.47
N PHE A 266 -20.37 -12.82 -12.80
CA PHE A 266 -19.87 -11.64 -13.47
C PHE A 266 -20.64 -10.38 -13.09
N GLU A 267 -21.97 -10.37 -13.23
CA GLU A 267 -22.81 -9.17 -12.99
C GLU A 267 -22.70 -8.69 -11.53
N ARG A 268 -22.66 -9.62 -10.57
CA ARG A 268 -22.53 -9.27 -9.15
C ARG A 268 -21.18 -8.63 -8.84
N TRP A 269 -20.09 -9.23 -9.33
CA TRP A 269 -18.75 -8.70 -9.12
C TRP A 269 -18.54 -7.38 -9.90
N ASP A 270 -19.05 -7.27 -11.11
CA ASP A 270 -18.91 -6.03 -11.89
C ASP A 270 -19.63 -4.85 -11.21
N ALA A 271 -20.83 -5.08 -10.68
CA ALA A 271 -21.56 -4.08 -9.89
C ALA A 271 -20.81 -3.69 -8.60
N ALA A 272 -20.16 -4.67 -7.91
CA ALA A 272 -19.33 -4.40 -6.75
C ALA A 272 -18.09 -3.58 -7.12
N LEU A 273 -17.38 -3.94 -8.18
CA LEU A 273 -16.22 -3.19 -8.68
C LEU A 273 -16.58 -1.73 -8.97
N LYS A 274 -17.72 -1.47 -9.63
CA LYS A 274 -18.19 -0.12 -9.92
C LYS A 274 -18.42 0.70 -8.65
N ARG A 275 -19.11 0.13 -7.63
CA ARG A 275 -19.33 0.82 -6.35
C ARG A 275 -18.03 1.12 -5.63
N ALA A 276 -17.18 0.11 -5.46
CA ALA A 276 -15.90 0.27 -4.77
C ALA A 276 -14.90 1.13 -5.56
N GLY A 277 -14.99 1.16 -6.89
CA GLY A 277 -14.21 2.07 -7.74
C GLY A 277 -14.45 3.53 -7.40
N LEU A 278 -15.72 3.94 -7.26
CA LEU A 278 -16.08 5.29 -6.83
C LEU A 278 -15.54 5.63 -5.43
N LEU A 279 -15.48 4.64 -4.54
CA LEU A 279 -14.91 4.84 -3.21
C LEU A 279 -13.39 4.94 -3.26
N THR A 280 -12.72 4.13 -4.08
CA THR A 280 -11.26 4.24 -4.29
C THR A 280 -10.89 5.65 -4.75
N LEU A 281 -11.70 6.25 -5.64
CA LEU A 281 -11.53 7.63 -6.08
C LEU A 281 -11.60 8.64 -4.92
N LYS A 282 -12.53 8.42 -3.97
CA LYS A 282 -12.71 9.29 -2.79
C LYS A 282 -11.65 9.06 -1.70
N MET A 283 -11.16 7.84 -1.57
CA MET A 283 -10.17 7.45 -0.55
C MET A 283 -8.72 7.77 -0.93
N LEU A 284 -8.42 7.97 -2.22
CA LEU A 284 -7.07 8.34 -2.63
C LEU A 284 -6.71 9.72 -2.09
N SER A 285 -5.58 9.82 -1.41
CA SER A 285 -5.07 11.09 -0.88
C SER A 285 -4.77 12.10 -2.00
N VAL A 286 -4.74 13.37 -1.65
CA VAL A 286 -4.30 14.46 -2.53
C VAL A 286 -2.84 14.35 -2.98
N THR A 287 -2.04 13.52 -2.29
CA THR A 287 -0.65 13.17 -2.66
C THR A 287 -0.57 11.94 -3.57
N GLY A 288 -1.70 11.32 -3.92
CA GLY A 288 -1.76 10.11 -4.72
C GLY A 288 -1.57 8.81 -3.93
N GLU A 289 -1.53 8.86 -2.60
CA GLU A 289 -1.36 7.68 -1.77
C GLU A 289 -2.69 6.98 -1.46
N VAL A 290 -2.67 5.64 -1.50
CA VAL A 290 -3.79 4.81 -1.07
C VAL A 290 -4.02 4.91 0.45
N PRO A 291 -5.22 4.59 0.96
CA PRO A 291 -5.46 4.56 2.40
C PRO A 291 -4.44 3.71 3.15
N PHE A 292 -4.10 4.13 4.37
CA PHE A 292 -3.31 3.30 5.26
C PHE A 292 -4.18 2.22 5.92
N GLY A 293 -3.56 1.21 6.50
CA GLY A 293 -4.20 0.21 7.35
C GLY A 293 -3.79 -1.22 7.03
N GLY A 294 -3.41 -1.94 8.08
CA GLY A 294 -3.09 -3.35 8.06
C GLY A 294 -1.75 -3.71 7.42
N ARG A 295 -1.60 -5.00 7.11
CA ARG A 295 -0.36 -5.55 6.54
C ARG A 295 -0.14 -5.08 5.10
N SER A 296 1.12 -5.16 4.65
CA SER A 296 1.57 -4.84 3.29
C SER A 296 1.27 -3.40 2.86
N ASN A 297 1.18 -2.48 3.80
CA ASN A 297 0.96 -1.07 3.54
C ASN A 297 2.28 -0.29 3.38
N GLN A 298 2.23 0.87 2.72
CA GLN A 298 3.36 1.75 2.44
C GLN A 298 4.43 1.16 1.50
N PHE A 299 4.08 0.20 0.66
CA PHE A 299 4.92 -0.27 -0.44
C PHE A 299 4.57 0.41 -1.76
N LEU A 300 5.53 0.49 -2.69
CA LEU A 300 5.32 1.09 -4.01
C LEU A 300 4.21 0.42 -4.82
N HIS A 301 4.00 -0.89 -4.65
CA HIS A 301 2.95 -1.60 -5.37
C HIS A 301 1.54 -1.17 -4.93
N ASN A 302 1.39 -0.50 -3.80
CA ASN A 302 0.08 -0.04 -3.34
C ASN A 302 -0.54 0.95 -4.33
N GLU A 303 0.22 1.94 -4.77
CA GLU A 303 -0.24 2.92 -5.76
C GLU A 303 -0.40 2.31 -7.16
N SER A 304 0.35 1.25 -7.47
CA SER A 304 0.16 0.51 -8.73
C SER A 304 -1.22 -0.17 -8.80
N HIS A 305 -1.71 -0.72 -7.67
CA HIS A 305 -3.07 -1.27 -7.58
C HIS A 305 -4.14 -0.18 -7.70
N ALA A 306 -3.93 0.98 -7.08
CA ALA A 306 -4.84 2.11 -7.28
C ALA A 306 -4.87 2.54 -8.74
N ALA A 307 -3.72 2.66 -9.39
CA ALA A 307 -3.62 3.05 -10.79
C ALA A 307 -4.39 2.09 -11.71
N LEU A 308 -4.22 0.76 -11.53
CA LEU A 308 -4.92 -0.22 -12.38
C LEU A 308 -6.44 -0.19 -12.18
N ILE A 309 -6.93 -0.05 -10.94
CA ILE A 309 -8.38 0.04 -10.67
C ILE A 309 -8.95 1.31 -11.31
N MET A 310 -8.25 2.44 -11.17
CA MET A 310 -8.71 3.70 -11.71
C MET A 310 -8.65 3.75 -13.24
N GLU A 311 -7.66 3.10 -13.89
CA GLU A 311 -7.65 2.92 -15.34
C GLU A 311 -8.83 2.07 -15.82
N TYR A 312 -9.12 0.97 -15.11
CA TYR A 312 -10.26 0.11 -15.43
C TYR A 312 -11.59 0.87 -15.33
N GLU A 313 -11.78 1.64 -14.25
CA GLU A 313 -13.00 2.45 -14.06
C GLU A 313 -13.05 3.63 -15.02
N ALA A 314 -11.94 4.29 -15.34
CA ALA A 314 -11.90 5.33 -16.38
C ALA A 314 -12.43 4.80 -17.71
N ALA A 315 -11.93 3.64 -18.15
CA ALA A 315 -12.42 2.99 -19.37
C ALA A 315 -13.91 2.56 -19.26
N ARG A 316 -14.35 2.11 -18.09
CA ARG A 316 -15.77 1.80 -17.82
C ARG A 316 -16.67 3.02 -18.00
N TYR A 317 -16.35 4.14 -17.32
CA TYR A 317 -17.16 5.35 -17.36
C TYR A 317 -17.14 6.02 -18.75
N ALA A 318 -16.04 5.94 -19.48
CA ALA A 318 -15.98 6.38 -20.88
C ALA A 318 -16.96 5.57 -21.76
N ARG A 319 -16.99 4.23 -21.63
CA ARG A 319 -17.97 3.39 -22.34
C ARG A 319 -19.44 3.68 -21.97
N LEU A 320 -19.67 4.14 -20.72
CA LEU A 320 -21.00 4.57 -20.26
C LEU A 320 -21.36 5.99 -20.71
N GLY A 321 -20.48 6.70 -21.43
CA GLY A 321 -20.70 8.07 -21.87
C GLY A 321 -20.42 9.15 -20.82
N ASP A 322 -20.03 8.77 -19.60
CA ASP A 322 -19.66 9.72 -18.53
C ASP A 322 -18.17 10.08 -18.59
N MET A 323 -17.83 10.94 -19.55
CA MET A 323 -16.46 11.37 -19.77
C MET A 323 -15.91 12.22 -18.61
N LYS A 324 -16.78 12.93 -17.88
CA LYS A 324 -16.36 13.72 -16.70
C LYS A 324 -15.84 12.79 -15.60
N MET A 325 -16.57 11.73 -15.29
CA MET A 325 -16.14 10.72 -14.31
C MET A 325 -14.90 9.97 -14.79
N ALA A 326 -14.87 9.56 -16.07
CA ALA A 326 -13.70 8.92 -16.67
C ALA A 326 -12.43 9.79 -16.52
N SER A 327 -12.52 11.09 -16.80
CA SER A 327 -11.43 12.04 -16.64
C SER A 327 -10.99 12.20 -15.19
N SER A 328 -11.92 12.18 -14.24
CA SER A 328 -11.61 12.24 -12.79
C SER A 328 -10.81 11.02 -12.33
N PHE A 329 -11.16 9.83 -12.82
CA PHE A 329 -10.37 8.61 -12.58
C PHE A 329 -8.96 8.75 -13.18
N LYS A 330 -8.82 9.26 -14.42
CA LYS A 330 -7.51 9.52 -15.04
C LYS A 330 -6.65 10.48 -14.23
N GLY A 331 -7.24 11.55 -13.69
CA GLY A 331 -6.52 12.49 -12.82
C GLY A 331 -6.00 11.83 -11.54
N SER A 332 -6.73 10.84 -11.03
CA SER A 332 -6.31 10.06 -9.86
C SER A 332 -5.21 9.05 -10.21
N VAL A 333 -5.25 8.45 -11.40
CA VAL A 333 -4.13 7.67 -11.95
C VAL A 333 -2.86 8.52 -11.99
N ASP A 334 -2.96 9.73 -12.56
CA ASP A 334 -1.81 10.64 -12.71
C ASP A 334 -1.14 10.92 -11.36
N ARG A 335 -1.94 11.19 -10.32
CA ARG A 335 -1.42 11.39 -8.95
C ARG A 335 -0.78 10.14 -8.35
N ALA A 336 -1.38 8.97 -8.54
CA ALA A 336 -0.81 7.70 -8.04
C ALA A 336 0.55 7.42 -8.71
N LEU A 337 0.66 7.63 -10.02
CA LEU A 337 1.92 7.44 -10.75
C LEU A 337 2.97 8.51 -10.37
N ASP A 338 2.56 9.76 -10.11
CA ASP A 338 3.46 10.80 -9.59
C ASP A 338 4.03 10.41 -8.21
N ASN A 339 3.23 9.78 -7.36
CA ASN A 339 3.70 9.28 -6.06
C ASN A 339 4.71 8.14 -6.24
N ILE A 340 4.46 7.17 -7.13
CA ILE A 340 5.42 6.12 -7.46
C ILE A 340 6.72 6.74 -8.00
N GLU A 341 6.62 7.66 -8.94
CA GLU A 341 7.77 8.31 -9.55
C GLU A 341 8.61 9.08 -8.54
N LEU A 342 7.96 9.76 -7.58
CA LEU A 342 8.62 10.46 -6.49
C LEU A 342 9.54 9.52 -5.70
N TRP A 343 9.02 8.38 -5.26
CA TRP A 343 9.78 7.40 -4.47
C TRP A 343 10.86 6.69 -5.28
N LEU A 344 10.66 6.53 -6.60
CA LEU A 344 11.68 6.00 -7.52
C LEU A 344 12.85 6.98 -7.78
N ARG A 345 12.75 8.25 -7.36
CA ARG A 345 13.88 9.21 -7.39
C ARG A 345 14.85 9.02 -6.23
N GLN A 346 14.45 8.28 -5.19
CA GLN A 346 15.30 7.98 -4.05
C GLN A 346 16.43 7.03 -4.46
N GLN A 347 17.62 7.21 -3.85
CA GLN A 347 18.76 6.31 -4.06
C GLN A 347 19.31 5.81 -2.72
N PRO A 348 19.52 4.50 -2.57
CA PRO A 348 19.10 3.44 -3.49
C PRO A 348 17.57 3.33 -3.56
N ILE A 349 17.04 2.87 -4.69
CA ILE A 349 15.60 2.61 -4.86
C ILE A 349 15.17 1.52 -3.87
N THR A 350 14.09 1.78 -3.12
CA THR A 350 13.51 0.84 -2.15
C THR A 350 12.06 0.50 -2.52
N HIS A 351 11.59 -0.64 -2.04
CA HIS A 351 10.21 -1.09 -2.29
C HIS A 351 9.20 -0.54 -1.26
N VAL A 352 9.70 0.05 -0.17
CA VAL A 352 8.88 0.69 0.88
C VAL A 352 9.07 2.20 0.83
N LYS A 353 8.00 2.95 1.07
CA LYS A 353 7.98 4.42 1.00
C LYS A 353 8.58 5.07 2.27
N ASN A 354 9.88 4.90 2.46
CA ASN A 354 10.65 5.56 3.51
C ASN A 354 12.07 5.85 3.04
N SER A 355 12.84 6.55 3.88
CA SER A 355 14.23 6.90 3.59
C SER A 355 15.24 6.15 4.46
N PHE A 356 14.82 5.09 5.14
CA PHE A 356 15.72 4.25 5.91
C PHE A 356 16.65 3.43 5.00
N PRO A 357 17.86 3.09 5.47
CA PRO A 357 18.72 2.16 4.74
C PRO A 357 18.02 0.82 4.49
N ARG A 358 18.07 0.31 3.25
CA ARG A 358 17.41 -0.95 2.87
C ARG A 358 17.80 -2.14 3.75
N SER A 359 19.04 -2.15 4.27
CA SER A 359 19.56 -3.18 5.17
C SER A 359 18.83 -3.26 6.51
N THR A 360 18.21 -2.17 6.99
CA THR A 360 17.42 -2.17 8.23
C THR A 360 16.09 -2.90 8.08
N ARG A 361 15.58 -2.98 6.85
CA ARG A 361 14.23 -3.47 6.53
C ARG A 361 13.10 -2.72 7.25
N TYR A 362 13.35 -1.54 7.77
CA TYR A 362 12.33 -0.76 8.50
C TYR A 362 11.11 -0.50 7.62
N GLY A 363 9.93 -0.68 8.21
CA GLY A 363 8.64 -0.61 7.54
C GLY A 363 8.16 -1.90 6.88
N CYS A 364 8.99 -2.97 6.85
CA CYS A 364 8.68 -4.23 6.15
C CYS A 364 8.30 -5.34 7.12
N GLU A 365 7.26 -6.09 6.80
CA GLU A 365 6.97 -7.39 7.41
C GLU A 365 8.05 -8.42 7.03
N LYS A 366 8.12 -9.52 7.79
CA LYS A 366 9.12 -10.59 7.56
C LYS A 366 9.10 -11.16 6.15
N TYR A 367 7.91 -11.26 5.53
CA TYR A 367 7.71 -11.82 4.19
C TYR A 367 7.88 -10.78 3.05
N ALA A 368 7.98 -9.50 3.38
CA ALA A 368 8.03 -8.40 2.42
C ALA A 368 9.49 -8.10 2.01
N TYR A 369 10.10 -9.03 1.26
CA TYR A 369 11.45 -8.81 0.74
C TYR A 369 11.43 -7.88 -0.46
N PHE A 370 12.60 -7.29 -0.75
CA PHE A 370 12.81 -6.43 -1.90
C PHE A 370 12.46 -7.15 -3.22
N ASP A 371 13.05 -8.33 -3.46
CA ASP A 371 12.90 -9.06 -4.72
C ASP A 371 11.47 -9.50 -5.03
N LYS A 372 10.64 -9.58 -4.02
CA LYS A 372 9.23 -9.93 -4.15
C LYS A 372 8.33 -8.72 -4.32
N TYR A 373 8.53 -7.69 -3.49
CA TYR A 373 7.60 -6.56 -3.40
C TYR A 373 7.96 -5.40 -4.33
N MET A 374 9.24 -5.24 -4.69
CA MET A 374 9.64 -4.24 -5.67
C MET A 374 9.08 -4.56 -7.05
N ILE A 375 9.30 -5.79 -7.53
CA ILE A 375 8.83 -6.20 -8.85
C ILE A 375 7.30 -6.29 -8.93
N THR A 376 6.61 -6.49 -7.81
CA THR A 376 5.15 -6.45 -7.76
C THR A 376 4.60 -5.10 -8.25
N ALA A 377 5.30 -4.00 -7.96
CA ALA A 377 4.90 -2.68 -8.46
C ALA A 377 4.92 -2.63 -10.00
N ALA A 378 5.95 -3.17 -10.63
CA ALA A 378 6.04 -3.25 -12.09
C ALA A 378 4.93 -4.13 -12.69
N SER A 379 4.67 -5.30 -12.09
CA SER A 379 3.61 -6.23 -12.54
C SER A 379 2.23 -5.55 -12.60
N PHE A 380 1.87 -4.78 -11.57
CA PHE A 380 0.57 -4.10 -11.55
C PHE A 380 0.55 -2.79 -12.35
N LEU A 381 1.69 -2.15 -12.57
CA LEU A 381 1.81 -1.09 -13.58
C LEU A 381 1.58 -1.61 -15.00
N TYR A 382 2.03 -2.83 -15.29
CA TYR A 382 1.71 -3.48 -16.57
C TYR A 382 0.21 -3.73 -16.72
N VAL A 383 -0.49 -4.16 -15.68
CA VAL A 383 -1.96 -4.29 -15.71
C VAL A 383 -2.63 -2.93 -15.96
N ALA A 384 -2.16 -1.86 -15.31
CA ALA A 384 -2.65 -0.51 -15.57
C ALA A 384 -2.39 -0.08 -17.03
N TYR A 385 -1.22 -0.45 -17.61
CA TYR A 385 -0.91 -0.25 -19.02
C TYR A 385 -1.92 -0.95 -19.93
N LEU A 386 -2.33 -2.19 -19.62
CA LEU A 386 -3.34 -2.93 -20.39
C LEU A 386 -4.69 -2.18 -20.41
N PHE A 387 -5.11 -1.64 -19.27
CA PHE A 387 -6.39 -0.95 -19.11
C PHE A 387 -6.39 0.49 -19.65
N CYS A 388 -5.21 1.08 -19.83
CA CYS A 388 -5.07 2.47 -20.19
C CYS A 388 -5.67 2.77 -21.57
N ASP A 389 -6.65 3.67 -21.58
CA ASP A 389 -7.16 4.33 -22.78
C ASP A 389 -6.56 5.74 -22.87
N GLU A 390 -5.68 5.96 -23.86
CA GLU A 390 -4.99 7.24 -24.07
C GLU A 390 -5.91 8.34 -24.60
N THR A 391 -7.12 8.02 -25.03
CA THR A 391 -8.10 8.98 -25.55
C THR A 391 -8.80 9.75 -24.44
N ILE A 392 -8.89 9.16 -23.23
CA ILE A 392 -9.53 9.78 -22.08
C ILE A 392 -8.60 10.88 -21.52
N PRO A 393 -9.09 12.14 -21.43
CA PRO A 393 -8.28 13.23 -20.89
C PRO A 393 -8.03 13.08 -19.39
N VAL A 394 -6.92 13.62 -18.91
CA VAL A 394 -6.64 13.73 -17.46
C VAL A 394 -7.44 14.92 -16.91
N GLY A 395 -8.44 14.64 -16.08
CA GLY A 395 -9.25 15.65 -15.38
C GLY A 395 -8.78 15.86 -13.95
N GLU A 396 -9.11 17.01 -13.39
CA GLU A 396 -8.99 17.21 -11.94
C GLU A 396 -10.27 16.69 -11.27
N LEU A 397 -10.12 16.00 -10.14
CA LEU A 397 -11.19 15.92 -9.16
C LEU A 397 -11.52 17.34 -8.73
N ASP A 398 -12.79 17.65 -8.45
CA ASP A 398 -13.18 18.87 -7.76
C ASP A 398 -12.59 18.87 -6.34
N ASP A 399 -11.26 19.06 -6.26
CA ASP A 399 -10.50 19.05 -4.99
C ASP A 399 -10.91 20.21 -4.08
N VAL A 400 -11.60 21.22 -4.64
CA VAL A 400 -12.07 22.42 -3.91
C VAL A 400 -13.34 22.15 -3.12
N THR A 401 -14.05 21.08 -3.43
CA THR A 401 -15.32 20.77 -2.76
C THR A 401 -15.04 19.99 -1.48
N GLY A 402 -15.60 20.44 -0.36
CA GLY A 402 -15.54 19.67 0.89
C GLY A 402 -16.22 18.32 0.71
N ALA A 403 -15.57 17.26 1.18
CA ALA A 403 -16.12 15.92 1.16
C ALA A 403 -15.78 15.17 2.44
N THR A 404 -16.68 14.31 2.86
CA THR A 404 -16.44 13.36 3.95
C THR A 404 -17.07 12.03 3.62
N TRP A 405 -16.43 10.96 4.05
CA TRP A 405 -16.91 9.61 3.84
C TRP A 405 -16.42 8.67 4.94
N GLN A 406 -17.31 7.79 5.42
CA GLN A 406 -16.98 6.75 6.38
C GLN A 406 -17.07 5.39 5.71
N SER A 407 -16.07 4.53 5.90
CA SER A 407 -16.06 3.15 5.42
C SER A 407 -17.04 2.27 6.21
N SER A 408 -17.22 1.02 5.75
CA SER A 408 -17.89 0.01 6.58
C SER A 408 -17.14 -0.23 7.89
N ASP A 409 -17.82 -0.81 8.87
CA ASP A 409 -17.24 -1.16 10.17
C ASP A 409 -16.09 -2.18 10.08
N HIS A 410 -15.95 -2.87 8.94
CA HIS A 410 -14.81 -3.74 8.69
C HIS A 410 -13.51 -2.94 8.47
N PHE A 411 -13.58 -1.83 7.72
CA PHE A 411 -12.41 -1.00 7.40
C PHE A 411 -12.23 0.19 8.35
N HIS A 412 -13.26 0.56 9.12
CA HIS A 412 -13.26 1.53 10.23
C HIS A 412 -12.51 2.86 9.96
N LYS A 413 -12.63 3.38 8.73
CA LYS A 413 -11.98 4.62 8.30
C LYS A 413 -12.98 5.76 8.13
N LEU A 414 -12.55 6.97 8.49
CA LEU A 414 -13.23 8.22 8.17
C LEU A 414 -12.27 9.11 7.37
N PHE A 415 -12.75 9.64 6.26
CA PHE A 415 -12.01 10.50 5.35
C PHE A 415 -12.61 11.88 5.32
N LEU A 416 -11.75 12.92 5.35
CA LEU A 416 -12.11 14.31 5.18
C LEU A 416 -11.27 14.91 4.05
N ARG A 417 -11.89 15.71 3.17
CA ARG A 417 -11.21 16.44 2.12
C ARG A 417 -11.75 17.88 2.06
N ALA A 418 -10.87 18.86 1.92
CA ALA A 418 -11.23 20.25 1.68
C ALA A 418 -10.05 20.99 1.02
N GLY A 419 -10.29 21.63 -0.11
CA GLY A 419 -9.25 22.31 -0.87
C GLY A 419 -8.09 21.37 -1.19
N ASN A 420 -6.87 21.79 -0.84
CA ASN A 420 -5.67 21.01 -1.05
C ASN A 420 -5.34 20.02 0.08
N TYR A 421 -6.24 19.84 1.04
CA TYR A 421 -6.01 18.99 2.20
C TYR A 421 -6.83 17.71 2.17
N PHE A 422 -6.26 16.67 2.75
CA PHE A 422 -6.87 15.35 2.96
C PHE A 422 -6.48 14.83 4.33
N ALA A 423 -7.47 14.32 5.07
CA ALA A 423 -7.26 13.69 6.37
C ALA A 423 -7.92 12.32 6.41
N GLU A 424 -7.26 11.36 7.07
CA GLU A 424 -7.74 9.99 7.25
C GLU A 424 -7.63 9.60 8.71
N TYR A 425 -8.75 9.20 9.28
CA TYR A 425 -8.91 8.78 10.65
C TYR A 425 -9.24 7.30 10.72
N ASP A 426 -8.57 6.56 11.61
CA ASP A 426 -8.88 5.18 11.94
C ASP A 426 -9.55 5.12 13.32
N TYR A 427 -10.79 4.60 13.38
CA TYR A 427 -11.51 4.54 14.66
C TYR A 427 -11.46 3.18 15.34
N ARG A 428 -10.79 2.15 14.73
CA ARG A 428 -10.59 0.81 15.29
C ARG A 428 -9.41 0.08 14.64
N ALA A 429 -8.21 0.58 14.81
CA ALA A 429 -7.01 0.05 14.16
C ALA A 429 -6.69 -1.42 14.53
N ASP A 430 -6.04 -2.12 13.60
CA ASP A 430 -5.33 -3.36 13.91
C ASP A 430 -3.97 -3.05 14.54
N TYR A 431 -3.89 -3.13 15.85
CA TYR A 431 -2.68 -2.83 16.63
C TYR A 431 -1.48 -3.76 16.36
N ASN A 432 -1.59 -4.69 15.44
CA ASN A 432 -0.41 -5.37 14.87
C ASN A 432 0.33 -4.50 13.84
N TYR A 433 -0.32 -3.47 13.29
CA TYR A 433 0.22 -2.66 12.20
C TYR A 433 0.06 -1.16 12.41
N ASP A 434 -1.01 -0.70 13.07
CA ASP A 434 -1.40 0.69 13.17
C ASP A 434 -1.93 1.02 14.56
N ALA A 435 -2.23 2.29 14.85
CA ALA A 435 -2.95 2.75 16.02
C ALA A 435 -4.18 3.57 15.60
N SER A 436 -5.19 3.64 16.48
CA SER A 436 -6.37 4.46 16.25
C SER A 436 -6.06 5.96 16.35
N GLY A 437 -6.89 6.78 15.70
CA GLY A 437 -6.77 8.23 15.68
C GLY A 437 -6.60 8.81 14.27
N LEU A 438 -6.34 10.11 14.18
CA LEU A 438 -6.00 10.76 12.92
C LEU A 438 -4.60 10.31 12.51
N GLY A 439 -4.56 9.41 11.54
CA GLY A 439 -3.33 8.77 11.09
C GLY A 439 -2.68 9.43 9.89
N ARG A 440 -3.41 10.34 9.22
CA ARG A 440 -2.90 11.01 8.02
C ARG A 440 -3.45 12.42 7.91
N LEU A 441 -2.55 13.38 7.67
CA LEU A 441 -2.90 14.71 7.22
C LEU A 441 -1.96 15.09 6.08
N HIS A 442 -2.49 15.16 4.86
CA HIS A 442 -1.76 15.46 3.64
C HIS A 442 -2.19 16.79 3.04
N ARG A 443 -1.25 17.48 2.40
CA ARG A 443 -1.50 18.62 1.52
C ARG A 443 -0.93 18.34 0.13
N LYS A 444 -1.67 18.71 -0.91
CA LYS A 444 -1.25 18.58 -2.32
C LYS A 444 0.11 19.25 -2.54
N GLY A 445 1.06 18.50 -3.08
CA GLY A 445 2.42 18.95 -3.37
C GLY A 445 3.40 18.92 -2.20
N ALA A 446 2.94 18.66 -0.97
CA ALA A 446 3.80 18.52 0.21
C ALA A 446 4.22 17.05 0.43
N PRO A 447 5.37 16.80 1.13
CA PRO A 447 5.74 15.47 1.57
C PRO A 447 4.66 14.88 2.50
N GLY A 448 4.16 13.67 2.20
CA GLY A 448 3.12 13.03 3.02
C GLY A 448 3.54 12.78 4.47
N THR A 449 4.84 12.63 4.73
CA THR A 449 5.40 12.35 6.06
C THR A 449 5.54 13.58 6.97
N ILE A 450 5.43 14.82 6.43
CA ILE A 450 5.75 16.04 7.19
C ILE A 450 4.83 16.27 8.40
N ALA A 451 3.55 15.94 8.28
CA ALA A 451 2.63 15.89 9.42
C ALA A 451 2.54 14.44 9.92
N LEU A 452 1.76 13.60 9.25
CA LEU A 452 1.71 12.18 9.50
C LEU A 452 1.17 11.46 8.25
N ALA A 453 1.76 10.32 7.86
CA ALA A 453 1.31 9.49 6.74
C ALA A 453 0.62 8.20 7.17
N ILE A 454 0.97 7.68 8.35
CA ILE A 454 0.42 6.47 8.96
C ILE A 454 0.66 6.52 10.47
N PRO A 455 -0.30 6.09 11.32
CA PRO A 455 -0.07 5.98 12.75
C PRO A 455 0.92 4.85 13.07
N ALA A 456 1.45 4.84 14.28
CA ALA A 456 2.30 3.77 14.78
C ALA A 456 1.64 3.03 15.93
N THR A 457 1.85 1.72 15.99
CA THR A 457 1.56 0.88 17.16
C THR A 457 2.81 0.68 18.01
N ASP A 458 2.61 0.29 19.27
CA ASP A 458 3.66 -0.06 20.22
C ASP A 458 4.28 -1.45 19.99
N GLN A 459 3.61 -2.32 19.24
CA GLN A 459 4.05 -3.69 18.96
C GLN A 459 3.87 -4.06 17.49
N PRO A 460 4.58 -3.38 16.57
CA PRO A 460 4.40 -3.59 15.14
C PRO A 460 4.89 -4.96 14.67
N LYS A 461 4.13 -5.61 13.79
CA LYS A 461 4.55 -6.81 13.05
C LYS A 461 5.42 -6.50 11.82
N TYR A 462 5.95 -5.30 11.73
CA TYR A 462 6.96 -4.89 10.75
C TYR A 462 8.23 -4.40 11.47
N ALA A 463 9.35 -4.41 10.79
CA ALA A 463 10.62 -4.02 11.40
C ALA A 463 10.67 -2.51 11.65
N VAL A 464 11.08 -2.12 12.85
CA VAL A 464 11.44 -0.75 13.28
C VAL A 464 12.56 -0.84 14.32
N ASN A 465 13.07 0.28 14.82
CA ASN A 465 13.92 0.29 15.99
C ASN A 465 13.12 -0.20 17.23
N ALA A 466 13.50 -1.34 17.79
CA ALA A 466 12.77 -2.00 18.86
C ALA A 466 12.77 -1.21 20.19
N ASP A 467 13.79 -0.36 20.40
CA ASP A 467 13.95 0.43 21.62
C ASP A 467 13.03 1.69 21.64
N GLU A 468 12.38 2.00 20.52
CA GLU A 468 11.58 3.21 20.33
C GLU A 468 10.16 2.90 19.80
N THR A 469 9.55 1.82 20.26
CA THR A 469 8.17 1.47 19.89
C THR A 469 7.18 2.16 20.82
N THR A 470 6.54 3.21 20.34
CA THR A 470 5.49 3.93 21.03
C THR A 470 4.28 4.06 20.11
N ALA A 471 3.08 3.79 20.61
CA ALA A 471 1.86 4.03 19.85
C ALA A 471 1.62 5.54 19.73
N PHE A 472 1.42 6.03 18.49
CA PHE A 472 1.08 7.42 18.24
C PHE A 472 0.25 7.62 16.97
N SER A 473 -0.57 8.66 17.04
CA SER A 473 -1.33 9.29 15.96
C SER A 473 -1.59 10.75 16.39
N ILE A 474 -2.19 11.57 15.54
CA ILE A 474 -2.70 12.88 15.99
C ILE A 474 -4.03 12.62 16.70
N THR A 475 -3.99 12.44 18.02
CA THR A 475 -5.09 11.89 18.80
C THR A 475 -5.26 12.61 20.12
N PRO A 476 -6.51 12.70 20.67
CA PRO A 476 -6.72 13.28 21.97
C PRO A 476 -5.99 12.51 23.06
N GLU A 477 -5.52 13.23 24.05
CA GLU A 477 -5.01 12.71 25.32
C GLU A 477 -5.83 13.28 26.47
N PHE A 478 -5.93 12.54 27.56
CA PHE A 478 -6.73 12.89 28.72
C PHE A 478 -5.93 12.65 30.00
N PHE A 479 -5.83 13.69 30.86
CA PHE A 479 -5.18 13.53 32.15
C PHE A 479 -6.17 12.99 33.17
N HIS A 480 -5.92 11.78 33.64
CA HIS A 480 -6.78 11.05 34.57
C HIS A 480 -5.95 10.32 35.62
N ASN A 481 -6.33 10.48 36.91
CA ASN A 481 -5.65 9.80 38.03
C ASN A 481 -4.12 9.95 38.02
N GLY A 482 -3.62 11.16 37.75
CA GLY A 482 -2.19 11.46 37.79
C GLY A 482 -1.39 11.07 36.53
N GLN A 483 -2.03 10.50 35.50
CA GLN A 483 -1.37 10.07 34.27
C GLN A 483 -2.11 10.52 33.01
N TRP A 484 -1.39 10.59 31.90
CA TRP A 484 -1.97 10.86 30.60
C TRP A 484 -2.41 9.56 29.90
N LEU A 485 -3.67 9.47 29.53
CA LEU A 485 -4.24 8.41 28.69
C LEU A 485 -4.18 8.88 27.24
N SER A 486 -3.62 8.06 26.36
CA SER A 486 -3.51 8.37 24.93
C SER A 486 -4.63 7.72 24.13
N GLY A 487 -5.23 8.45 23.19
CA GLY A 487 -6.18 7.88 22.22
C GLY A 487 -5.52 6.90 21.24
N ALA A 488 -4.19 6.92 21.08
CA ALA A 488 -3.47 5.94 20.29
C ALA A 488 -3.26 4.60 21.02
N ALA A 489 -3.59 4.53 22.31
CA ALA A 489 -3.42 3.31 23.10
C ALA A 489 -4.47 2.24 22.73
N ARG A 490 -4.09 0.98 22.86
CA ARG A 490 -4.91 -0.19 22.48
C ARG A 490 -6.26 -0.27 23.20
N GLU A 491 -6.32 0.22 24.44
CA GLU A 491 -7.53 0.26 25.27
C GLU A 491 -8.48 1.42 24.94
N ALA A 492 -8.01 2.41 24.16
CA ALA A 492 -8.84 3.53 23.74
C ALA A 492 -9.89 3.08 22.71
N LYS A 493 -11.12 3.53 22.92
CA LYS A 493 -12.25 3.26 22.00
C LYS A 493 -12.69 4.54 21.35
N HIS A 494 -12.70 4.58 20.02
CA HIS A 494 -13.13 5.73 19.23
C HIS A 494 -14.51 5.47 18.63
N GLN A 495 -15.36 6.50 18.66
CA GLN A 495 -16.68 6.46 18.05
C GLN A 495 -16.92 7.74 17.24
N VAL A 496 -17.15 7.59 15.95
CA VAL A 496 -17.60 8.68 15.08
C VAL A 496 -19.05 9.03 15.47
N LYS A 497 -19.28 10.25 15.92
CA LYS A 497 -20.60 10.76 16.32
C LYS A 497 -21.31 11.39 15.14
N SER A 498 -20.61 12.22 14.39
CA SER A 498 -21.13 12.88 13.21
C SER A 498 -20.00 13.23 12.24
N HIS A 499 -20.34 13.36 10.97
CA HIS A 499 -19.45 13.96 9.97
C HIS A 499 -20.27 14.70 8.93
N ARG A 500 -19.76 15.84 8.43
CA ARG A 500 -20.46 16.70 7.47
C ARG A 500 -19.50 17.31 6.48
N ALA A 501 -19.95 17.44 5.23
CA ALA A 501 -19.25 18.17 4.18
C ALA A 501 -20.01 19.46 3.86
N GLN A 502 -19.28 20.54 3.63
CA GLN A 502 -19.77 21.81 3.13
C GLN A 502 -18.97 22.18 1.88
N LYS A 503 -19.35 23.24 1.15
CA LYS A 503 -18.74 23.61 -0.14
C LYS A 503 -17.20 23.65 -0.09
N ASN A 504 -16.59 24.16 0.97
CA ASN A 504 -15.13 24.35 1.08
C ASN A 504 -14.55 23.78 2.39
N SER A 505 -15.29 22.94 3.09
CA SER A 505 -14.86 22.37 4.37
C SER A 505 -15.47 21.00 4.61
N ALA A 506 -14.83 20.24 5.50
CA ALA A 506 -15.34 18.99 6.02
C ALA A 506 -15.13 18.95 7.53
N SER A 507 -16.06 18.36 8.28
CA SER A 507 -15.97 18.27 9.74
C SER A 507 -16.36 16.89 10.22
N ALA A 508 -15.87 16.53 11.41
CA ALA A 508 -16.28 15.34 12.12
C ALA A 508 -16.23 15.56 13.63
N GLU A 509 -17.09 14.86 14.34
CA GLU A 509 -17.08 14.78 15.81
C GLU A 509 -16.83 13.32 16.21
N ILE A 510 -15.86 13.11 17.07
CA ILE A 510 -15.41 11.79 17.50
C ILE A 510 -15.27 11.79 19.01
N SER A 511 -15.87 10.81 19.69
CA SER A 511 -15.57 10.56 21.10
C SER A 511 -14.50 9.52 21.25
N CYS A 512 -13.59 9.76 22.20
CA CYS A 512 -12.59 8.79 22.62
C CYS A 512 -12.82 8.46 24.10
N SER A 513 -12.82 7.18 24.46
CA SER A 513 -13.07 6.71 25.82
C SER A 513 -12.11 5.60 26.23
N TRP A 514 -11.82 5.52 27.51
CA TRP A 514 -10.98 4.52 28.15
C TRP A 514 -11.72 3.80 29.28
N PRO A 515 -11.22 2.69 29.82
CA PRO A 515 -11.77 2.07 31.01
C PRO A 515 -11.88 3.08 32.18
N GLY A 516 -12.88 2.91 33.05
CA GLY A 516 -13.07 3.80 34.20
C GLY A 516 -13.81 5.11 33.88
N ASN A 517 -14.64 5.13 32.82
CA ASN A 517 -15.46 6.29 32.42
C ASN A 517 -14.67 7.55 32.00
N ALA A 518 -13.38 7.40 31.74
CA ALA A 518 -12.57 8.47 31.15
C ALA A 518 -13.01 8.68 29.70
N ARG A 519 -13.33 9.93 29.33
CA ARG A 519 -13.85 10.27 27.99
C ARG A 519 -13.50 11.68 27.58
N VAL A 520 -13.26 11.87 26.29
CA VAL A 520 -13.12 13.18 25.64
C VAL A 520 -13.96 13.23 24.36
N GLU A 521 -14.40 14.44 24.01
CA GLU A 521 -15.03 14.74 22.73
C GLU A 521 -14.07 15.56 21.89
N THR A 522 -13.94 15.20 20.63
CA THR A 522 -13.01 15.87 19.70
C THR A 522 -13.73 16.28 18.43
N ALA A 523 -13.66 17.56 18.08
CA ALA A 523 -14.15 18.09 16.82
C ALA A 523 -12.98 18.35 15.87
N TYR A 524 -13.11 17.88 14.64
CA TYR A 524 -12.18 18.08 13.53
C TYR A 524 -12.85 18.97 12.49
N PHE A 525 -12.18 20.03 12.06
CA PHE A 525 -12.64 20.93 11.01
C PHE A 525 -11.53 21.14 9.99
N LEU A 526 -11.71 20.59 8.80
CA LEU A 526 -10.78 20.68 7.67
C LEU A 526 -11.25 21.74 6.68
N SER A 527 -10.34 22.61 6.28
CA SER A 527 -10.59 23.65 5.27
C SER A 527 -9.37 23.82 4.36
N GLU A 528 -9.42 24.74 3.42
CA GLU A 528 -8.25 25.13 2.59
C GLU A 528 -7.06 25.71 3.38
N LYS A 529 -7.32 26.17 4.61
CA LYS A 529 -6.29 26.70 5.52
C LYS A 529 -5.54 25.62 6.29
N GLY A 530 -6.13 24.43 6.42
CA GLY A 530 -5.60 23.32 7.20
C GLY A 530 -6.66 22.67 8.07
N LEU A 531 -6.23 21.99 9.11
CA LEU A 531 -7.08 21.25 10.05
C LEU A 531 -7.08 21.93 11.42
N GLN A 532 -8.27 22.23 11.94
CA GLN A 532 -8.47 22.63 13.33
C GLN A 532 -9.00 21.44 14.12
N ILE A 533 -8.43 21.20 15.29
CA ILE A 533 -8.85 20.14 16.22
C ILE A 533 -9.20 20.79 17.56
N THR A 534 -10.41 20.55 18.05
CA THR A 534 -10.85 20.99 19.39
C THR A 534 -11.15 19.78 20.24
N VAL A 535 -10.43 19.63 21.36
CA VAL A 535 -10.58 18.55 22.34
C VAL A 535 -11.29 19.10 23.56
N LYS A 536 -12.38 18.46 24.02
CA LYS A 536 -13.13 18.81 25.22
C LYS A 536 -13.12 17.67 26.22
N ALA A 537 -12.78 17.97 27.46
CA ALA A 537 -12.69 17.03 28.56
C ALA A 537 -13.27 17.62 29.86
N ASN A 538 -13.49 16.77 30.85
CA ASN A 538 -13.91 17.22 32.21
C ASN A 538 -12.70 17.54 33.12
N SER A 539 -11.49 17.33 32.67
CA SER A 539 -10.24 17.69 33.34
C SER A 539 -9.24 18.19 32.27
N LYS A 540 -7.90 18.04 32.46
CA LYS A 540 -6.94 18.48 31.45
C LYS A 540 -7.11 17.73 30.13
N ALA A 541 -7.32 18.49 29.07
CA ALA A 541 -7.36 18.04 27.69
C ALA A 541 -5.98 18.09 27.07
N GLY A 542 -5.61 17.06 26.32
CA GLY A 542 -4.38 17.01 25.56
C GLY A 542 -4.59 16.58 24.11
N LEU A 543 -3.62 16.85 23.28
CA LEU A 543 -3.53 16.36 21.91
C LEU A 543 -2.09 15.94 21.63
N MET A 544 -1.88 14.70 21.18
CA MET A 544 -0.57 14.22 20.74
C MET A 544 -0.20 14.86 19.40
N LEU A 545 0.99 15.41 19.31
CA LEU A 545 1.53 16.08 18.14
C LEU A 545 2.80 15.35 17.67
N PRO A 546 2.69 14.38 16.74
CA PRO A 546 3.86 13.74 16.15
C PRO A 546 4.59 14.73 15.25
N ALA A 547 5.87 14.94 15.49
CA ALA A 547 6.73 15.80 14.70
C ALA A 547 7.77 14.97 13.97
N PHE A 548 7.72 14.98 12.63
CA PHE A 548 8.66 14.24 11.78
C PHE A 548 10.09 14.65 12.08
N ALA A 549 10.94 13.69 12.43
CA ALA A 549 12.31 13.92 12.87
C ALA A 549 13.37 13.30 11.94
N PHE A 550 12.97 12.47 10.99
CA PHE A 550 13.79 11.81 9.97
C PHE A 550 15.26 11.58 10.42
N ASP A 551 15.62 10.40 10.86
CA ASP A 551 16.98 9.98 11.30
C ASP A 551 17.76 11.01 12.16
N GLY A 552 17.03 11.88 12.90
CA GLY A 552 17.61 12.91 13.79
C GLY A 552 18.12 14.19 13.09
N LYS A 553 17.94 14.34 11.77
CA LYS A 553 18.41 15.52 11.00
C LYS A 553 17.42 16.66 11.03
N ILE A 554 16.13 16.38 11.15
CA ILE A 554 15.09 17.39 11.27
C ILE A 554 14.90 17.68 12.75
N ARG A 555 14.95 18.96 13.11
CA ARG A 555 14.71 19.43 14.47
C ARG A 555 13.39 20.17 14.53
N PRO A 556 12.36 19.60 15.16
CA PRO A 556 11.16 20.34 15.48
C PRO A 556 11.47 21.48 16.45
N GLU A 557 10.89 22.66 16.20
CA GLU A 557 11.15 23.89 16.98
C GLU A 557 9.88 24.32 17.69
N ILE A 558 9.92 24.50 19.03
CA ILE A 558 8.86 25.12 19.81
C ILE A 558 9.17 26.62 19.93
N SER A 559 8.17 27.47 19.70
CA SER A 559 8.29 28.92 19.95
C SER A 559 8.49 29.26 21.43
N ASN A 560 9.10 30.41 21.72
CA ASN A 560 9.41 30.83 23.10
C ASN A 560 8.17 30.91 24.01
N ASP A 561 7.00 31.24 23.45
CA ASP A 561 5.72 31.29 24.17
C ASP A 561 5.07 29.91 24.34
N GLY A 562 5.66 28.84 23.82
CA GLY A 562 5.16 27.48 23.87
C GLY A 562 3.87 27.23 23.07
N LYS A 563 3.49 28.16 22.18
CA LYS A 563 2.22 28.07 21.43
C LYS A 563 2.35 27.54 20.01
N ARG A 564 3.56 27.40 19.47
CA ARG A 564 3.78 26.91 18.12
C ARG A 564 4.84 25.83 18.10
N LEU A 565 4.58 24.73 17.40
CA LEU A 565 5.55 23.71 17.03
C LEU A 565 5.69 23.73 15.51
N SER A 566 6.91 23.86 15.01
CA SER A 566 7.22 23.93 13.57
C SER A 566 8.17 22.83 13.15
N ILE A 567 7.88 22.19 12.03
CA ILE A 567 8.71 21.17 11.39
C ILE A 567 9.03 21.64 9.98
N LYS A 568 10.32 21.84 9.70
CA LYS A 568 10.81 22.21 8.36
C LYS A 568 11.36 20.97 7.66
N TYR A 569 10.77 20.62 6.53
CA TYR A 569 11.23 19.47 5.74
C TYR A 569 11.12 19.78 4.25
N GLN A 570 12.24 19.60 3.53
CA GLN A 570 12.37 20.00 2.13
C GLN A 570 12.01 21.50 1.97
N ASN A 571 11.07 21.86 1.12
CA ASN A 571 10.62 23.25 0.92
C ASN A 571 9.27 23.51 1.60
N TRP A 572 8.95 22.80 2.70
CA TRP A 572 7.67 22.87 3.38
C TRP A 572 7.82 23.04 4.89
N VAL A 573 6.84 23.68 5.48
CA VAL A 573 6.71 23.82 6.94
C VAL A 573 5.37 23.24 7.37
N CYS A 574 5.39 22.28 8.29
CA CYS A 574 4.22 21.90 9.07
C CYS A 574 4.23 22.67 10.39
N SER A 575 3.14 23.34 10.70
CA SER A 575 2.97 24.11 11.92
C SER A 575 1.75 23.62 12.70
N TYR A 576 1.95 23.34 13.99
CA TYR A 576 0.90 23.19 14.98
C TYR A 576 0.84 24.50 15.77
N VAL A 577 -0.30 25.17 15.75
CA VAL A 577 -0.50 26.47 16.43
C VAL A 577 -1.64 26.32 17.44
N LEU A 578 -1.39 26.66 18.69
CA LEU A 578 -2.38 26.61 19.74
C LEU A 578 -3.15 27.92 19.81
N VAL A 579 -4.48 27.83 19.79
CA VAL A 579 -5.38 28.94 20.12
C VAL A 579 -5.32 29.22 21.63
N ASN A 580 -5.26 28.14 22.41
CA ASN A 580 -5.14 28.16 23.87
C ASN A 580 -4.22 27.03 24.34
N GLY A 581 -3.70 27.10 25.56
CA GLY A 581 -2.84 26.06 26.15
C GLY A 581 -1.35 26.23 25.84
N ILE A 582 -0.59 25.16 26.04
CA ILE A 582 0.87 25.13 25.88
C ILE A 582 1.34 23.80 25.27
N ILE A 583 2.43 23.85 24.50
CA ILE A 583 3.11 22.64 23.96
C ILE A 583 4.20 22.18 24.91
N ARG A 584 4.24 20.90 25.19
CA ARG A 584 5.27 20.23 25.98
C ARG A 584 6.01 19.20 25.13
N ASP A 585 7.32 19.15 25.23
CA ASP A 585 8.10 18.01 24.78
C ASP A 585 7.87 16.86 25.75
N THR A 586 7.43 15.70 25.24
CA THR A 586 7.17 14.52 26.09
C THR A 586 8.44 13.73 26.37
N GLY A 587 9.56 14.05 25.72
CA GLY A 587 10.80 13.26 25.73
C GLY A 587 10.70 11.91 25.02
N LYS A 588 9.54 11.60 24.42
CA LYS A 588 9.30 10.34 23.70
C LYS A 588 9.55 10.48 22.21
N THR A 589 9.98 9.38 21.62
CA THR A 589 10.12 9.20 20.17
C THR A 589 9.37 7.95 19.74
N GLY A 590 9.17 7.79 18.43
CA GLY A 590 8.57 6.59 17.87
C GLY A 590 8.82 6.46 16.38
N TYR A 591 8.76 5.22 15.89
CA TYR A 591 8.87 4.88 14.48
C TYR A 591 7.54 4.42 13.93
N ASN A 592 7.20 4.87 12.73
CA ASN A 592 6.22 4.22 11.88
C ASN A 592 6.91 3.64 10.64
N ARG A 593 6.14 3.13 9.67
CA ARG A 593 6.70 2.57 8.42
C ARG A 593 7.46 3.59 7.58
N ASN A 594 7.13 4.88 7.70
CA ASN A 594 7.66 5.95 6.83
C ASN A 594 8.79 6.75 7.45
N GLY A 595 8.89 6.80 8.77
CA GLY A 595 9.89 7.67 9.40
C GLY A 595 9.97 7.56 10.92
N HIS A 596 10.82 8.42 11.48
CA HIS A 596 11.01 8.63 12.91
C HIS A 596 10.36 9.95 13.32
N TYR A 597 9.73 9.96 14.49
CA TYR A 597 8.97 11.10 15.01
C TYR A 597 9.36 11.39 16.46
N LYS A 598 9.45 12.68 16.81
CA LYS A 598 9.41 13.15 18.19
C LYS A 598 7.97 13.42 18.58
N LEU A 599 7.60 13.09 19.81
CA LEU A 599 6.23 13.20 20.29
C LEU A 599 6.11 14.38 21.24
N PHE A 600 5.27 15.34 20.88
CA PHE A 600 4.93 16.49 21.68
C PHE A 600 3.47 16.37 22.15
N ARG A 601 3.13 17.11 23.18
CA ARG A 601 1.75 17.25 23.67
C ARG A 601 1.36 18.71 23.71
N ALA A 602 0.23 19.04 23.10
CA ALA A 602 -0.50 20.25 23.44
C ALA A 602 -1.42 19.95 24.63
N GLU A 603 -1.47 20.83 25.61
CA GLU A 603 -2.31 20.63 26.80
C GLU A 603 -2.96 21.92 27.26
N ASN A 604 -4.19 21.82 27.79
CA ASN A 604 -4.92 22.89 28.42
C ASN A 604 -5.95 22.33 29.40
N ASP A 605 -6.53 23.20 30.24
CA ASP A 605 -7.62 22.82 31.12
C ASP A 605 -8.93 22.73 30.33
N ARG A 606 -9.61 21.57 30.39
CA ARG A 606 -10.94 21.26 29.85
C ARG A 606 -11.14 21.39 28.33
N GLU A 607 -10.62 22.41 27.70
CA GLU A 607 -10.78 22.63 26.28
C GLU A 607 -9.46 23.06 25.66
N LEU A 608 -9.05 22.38 24.57
CA LEU A 608 -7.83 22.65 23.82
C LEU A 608 -8.17 22.79 22.34
N THR A 609 -7.70 23.85 21.69
CA THR A 609 -7.84 24.02 20.24
C THR A 609 -6.47 24.20 19.59
N VAL A 610 -6.19 23.34 18.59
CA VAL A 610 -4.96 23.31 17.82
C VAL A 610 -5.26 23.45 16.32
N GLU A 611 -4.56 24.34 15.65
CA GLU A 611 -4.59 24.50 14.20
C GLU A 611 -3.34 23.88 13.58
N ILE A 612 -3.52 23.02 12.55
CA ILE A 612 -2.43 22.34 11.83
C ILE A 612 -2.44 22.82 10.39
N SER A 613 -1.33 23.40 9.97
CA SER A 613 -1.16 23.86 8.60
C SER A 613 0.16 23.35 7.99
N ILE A 614 0.14 23.08 6.69
CA ILE A 614 1.32 22.70 5.92
C ILE A 614 1.48 23.75 4.82
N THR A 615 2.57 24.49 4.82
CA THR A 615 2.79 25.62 3.88
C THR A 615 4.13 25.50 3.17
N PRO A 616 4.26 25.97 1.91
CA PRO A 616 5.59 26.13 1.32
C PRO A 616 6.46 27.01 2.21
N GLN A 617 7.77 26.75 2.25
CA GLN A 617 8.72 27.69 2.84
C GLN A 617 8.74 28.96 2.01
N PRO A 618 8.84 30.13 2.67
CA PRO A 618 8.95 31.41 1.95
C PRO A 618 10.20 31.48 1.09
#